data_cfdba18af7814619a3e1b9808a36e064
#
_entry.id   cfdba18af7814619a3e1b9808a36e064
#
_cell.length_a   1.000
_cell.length_b   1.000
_cell.length_c   1.000
_cell.angle_alpha   90.00
_cell.angle_beta   90.00
_cell.angle_gamma   90.00
#
_symmetry.space_group_name_H-M   'P 1'
#
loop_
_entity.id
_entity.type
_entity.pdbx_description
1 polymer ?
#
loop_
_entity_poly.entity_id
_entity_poly.type
_entity_poly.pdbx_seq_one_letter_code
_entity_poly.pdbx_strand_id
1 'polypeptide(L)'
;YSSPFGPPNASNTAPLPWGDRLYTTWDAGRPVELDPDTLEFVAEVGHIDSWGGSSMPFGGVLPFLISTAHPVADPDRHCLWTVKLEPVLEPTFGMRPSLVRYDRHDGTEVKHWPLEGVSFSGSIHTVSQTRDWVILSDSGNFKADPSEMMGGERSITIDDEAPVWLIRKEQVEGLASGTPVQPTCLTMAPPAGHYYARWDDTDGVSVVWEGMDLMDLGLYLRPDDLDVNGNPVDPAVVGLYNMAMAPETITEVVFDPEAAEVTHVGTFKQDWAFNLQL
;
A
#
# COMPACT_ATOMS: atom_id res chain seq x y z
N TYR A 1 10.89 -18.77 9.04
CA TYR A 1 12.08 -18.36 9.80
C TYR A 1 11.88 -16.93 10.27
N SER A 2 11.59 -16.72 11.56
CA SER A 2 11.66 -15.41 12.19
C SER A 2 13.09 -15.16 12.66
N SER A 3 13.71 -14.09 12.19
CA SER A 3 14.98 -13.64 12.75
C SER A 3 14.66 -12.79 14.00
N PRO A 4 15.59 -12.69 14.99
CA PRO A 4 15.41 -11.78 16.12
C PRO A 4 15.36 -10.30 15.69
N PHE A 5 15.57 -10.02 14.42
CA PHE A 5 15.64 -8.69 13.81
C PHE A 5 14.40 -8.36 12.96
N GLY A 6 13.33 -9.13 13.07
CA GLY A 6 12.09 -8.96 12.32
C GLY A 6 11.83 -10.07 11.29
N PRO A 7 10.67 -10.07 10.64
CA PRO A 7 10.36 -11.03 9.61
C PRO A 7 11.29 -10.80 8.40
N PRO A 8 11.74 -11.89 7.74
CA PRO A 8 12.41 -11.74 6.46
C PRO A 8 11.45 -11.11 5.46
N ASN A 9 11.99 -10.46 4.43
CA ASN A 9 11.20 -10.01 3.29
C ASN A 9 10.50 -11.23 2.66
N ALA A 10 9.19 -11.34 2.87
CA ALA A 10 8.42 -12.48 2.40
C ALA A 10 8.13 -12.40 0.90
N SER A 11 8.03 -11.19 0.38
CA SER A 11 7.82 -10.89 -1.05
C SER A 11 6.74 -11.79 -1.69
N ASN A 12 5.58 -11.91 -1.03
CA ASN A 12 4.58 -12.93 -1.29
C ASN A 12 3.24 -12.42 -1.77
N THR A 13 3.09 -11.09 -1.98
CA THR A 13 1.77 -10.51 -2.21
C THR A 13 1.42 -10.42 -3.69
N ALA A 14 2.26 -9.77 -4.51
CA ALA A 14 1.93 -9.58 -5.91
C ALA A 14 3.14 -9.84 -6.82
N PRO A 15 2.96 -10.66 -7.89
CA PRO A 15 3.91 -10.73 -8.98
C PRO A 15 3.73 -9.53 -9.89
N LEU A 16 4.83 -8.88 -10.26
CA LEU A 16 4.87 -7.75 -11.18
C LEU A 16 5.80 -8.07 -12.35
N PRO A 17 5.28 -8.52 -13.50
CA PRO A 17 6.08 -8.66 -14.70
C PRO A 17 6.41 -7.28 -15.28
N TRP A 18 7.68 -7.05 -15.60
CA TRP A 18 8.13 -5.81 -16.19
C TRP A 18 9.23 -6.04 -17.23
N GLY A 19 8.80 -6.04 -18.50
CA GLY A 19 9.66 -6.40 -19.62
C GLY A 19 10.06 -7.87 -19.59
N ASP A 20 11.37 -8.12 -19.51
CA ASP A 20 11.97 -9.45 -19.41
C ASP A 20 12.29 -9.87 -17.96
N ARG A 21 11.76 -9.14 -16.98
CA ARG A 21 11.99 -9.37 -15.56
C ARG A 21 10.68 -9.65 -14.83
N LEU A 22 10.79 -10.35 -13.71
CA LEU A 22 9.69 -10.62 -12.78
C LEU A 22 10.06 -10.09 -11.41
N TYR A 23 9.18 -9.29 -10.84
CA TYR A 23 9.30 -8.84 -9.46
C TYR A 23 8.21 -9.44 -8.60
N THR A 24 8.51 -9.63 -7.34
CA THR A 24 7.53 -9.95 -6.30
C THR A 24 7.61 -8.91 -5.20
N THR A 25 6.47 -8.64 -4.58
CA THR A 25 6.31 -7.48 -3.70
C THR A 25 5.63 -7.87 -2.39
N TRP A 26 5.74 -6.99 -1.43
CA TRP A 26 5.12 -7.11 -0.12
C TRP A 26 5.11 -5.73 0.57
N ASP A 27 4.19 -5.51 1.52
CA ASP A 27 4.12 -4.27 2.30
C ASP A 27 5.36 -4.01 3.17
N ALA A 28 6.10 -5.05 3.54
CA ALA A 28 7.28 -4.92 4.38
C ALA A 28 8.54 -5.40 3.67
N GLY A 29 9.32 -4.48 3.14
CA GLY A 29 10.55 -4.77 2.44
C GLY A 29 10.62 -4.14 1.04
N ARG A 30 11.72 -4.38 0.37
CA ARG A 30 11.93 -3.94 -1.02
C ARG A 30 11.32 -4.94 -1.98
N PRO A 31 10.86 -4.53 -3.18
CA PRO A 31 10.56 -5.50 -4.23
C PRO A 31 11.76 -6.42 -4.50
N VAL A 32 11.47 -7.67 -4.79
CA VAL A 32 12.45 -8.70 -5.09
C VAL A 32 12.38 -9.07 -6.55
N GLU A 33 13.51 -9.08 -7.23
CA GLU A 33 13.63 -9.60 -8.60
C GLU A 33 13.84 -11.10 -8.57
N LEU A 34 13.05 -11.80 -9.36
CA LEU A 34 13.16 -13.22 -9.63
C LEU A 34 13.56 -13.45 -11.09
N ASP A 35 14.28 -14.52 -11.34
CA ASP A 35 14.46 -15.04 -12.69
C ASP A 35 13.10 -15.54 -13.21
N PRO A 36 12.59 -15.04 -14.36
CA PRO A 36 11.25 -15.39 -14.84
C PRO A 36 11.08 -16.84 -15.29
N ASP A 37 12.18 -17.53 -15.60
CA ASP A 37 12.16 -18.92 -16.07
C ASP A 37 12.30 -19.92 -14.94
N THR A 38 13.18 -19.61 -13.97
CA THR A 38 13.49 -20.52 -12.84
C THR A 38 12.79 -20.15 -11.55
N LEU A 39 12.29 -18.92 -11.41
CA LEU A 39 11.74 -18.30 -10.21
C LEU A 39 12.76 -18.22 -9.06
N GLU A 40 14.04 -18.31 -9.39
CA GLU A 40 15.10 -18.15 -8.39
C GLU A 40 15.31 -16.67 -8.03
N PHE A 41 15.69 -16.43 -6.80
CA PHE A 41 16.04 -15.09 -6.31
C PHE A 41 17.23 -14.53 -7.08
N VAL A 42 17.06 -13.33 -7.63
CA VAL A 42 18.12 -12.58 -8.31
C VAL A 42 18.69 -11.52 -7.36
N ALA A 43 17.84 -10.57 -6.95
CA ALA A 43 18.25 -9.45 -6.09
C ALA A 43 17.04 -8.77 -5.45
N GLU A 44 17.25 -8.02 -4.38
CA GLU A 44 16.33 -6.97 -3.97
C GLU A 44 16.54 -5.69 -4.79
N VAL A 45 15.47 -4.99 -5.10
CA VAL A 45 15.51 -3.76 -5.91
C VAL A 45 16.33 -2.68 -5.24
N GLY A 46 17.36 -2.20 -5.93
CA GLY A 46 18.26 -1.14 -5.50
C GLY A 46 19.13 -1.50 -4.29
N HIS A 47 20.12 -0.66 -3.99
CA HIS A 47 20.91 -0.80 -2.78
C HIS A 47 20.15 -0.24 -1.57
N ILE A 48 20.32 -0.85 -0.38
CA ILE A 48 19.60 -0.41 0.83
C ILE A 48 19.83 1.07 1.15
N ASP A 49 21.02 1.58 0.91
CA ASP A 49 21.37 2.99 1.15
C ASP A 49 20.60 3.93 0.21
N SER A 50 20.23 3.46 -1.00
CA SER A 50 19.46 4.24 -1.96
C SER A 50 18.00 4.42 -1.54
N TRP A 51 17.48 3.50 -0.70
CA TRP A 51 16.14 3.63 -0.12
C TRP A 51 16.11 4.65 1.04
N GLY A 52 17.27 5.18 1.42
CA GLY A 52 17.40 6.01 2.62
C GLY A 52 17.31 5.14 3.86
N GLY A 53 18.36 5.13 4.66
CA GLY A 53 18.36 4.38 5.91
C GLY A 53 17.22 4.88 6.82
N SER A 54 16.68 3.97 7.64
CA SER A 54 15.80 4.34 8.74
C SER A 54 16.46 5.40 9.60
N SER A 55 15.75 6.46 9.96
CA SER A 55 16.20 7.47 10.94
C SER A 55 16.30 6.90 12.37
N MET A 56 15.94 5.63 12.55
CA MET A 56 16.08 4.93 13.83
C MET A 56 17.55 4.68 14.17
N PRO A 57 17.93 4.77 15.47
CA PRO A 57 19.28 4.51 15.96
C PRO A 57 19.66 3.06 15.71
N PHE A 58 19.96 2.46 14.84
CA PHE A 58 20.27 1.10 14.40
C PHE A 58 19.76 0.81 12.98
N GLY A 59 19.29 1.83 12.24
CA GLY A 59 18.73 1.65 10.89
C GLY A 59 19.68 0.96 9.90
N GLY A 60 20.99 1.08 10.09
CA GLY A 60 21.98 0.34 9.32
C GLY A 60 22.13 -1.14 9.70
N VAL A 61 21.66 -1.52 10.89
CA VAL A 61 21.70 -2.91 11.38
C VAL A 61 20.32 -3.58 11.25
N LEU A 62 19.26 -2.76 11.37
CA LEU A 62 17.87 -3.20 11.33
C LEU A 62 17.10 -2.32 10.33
N PRO A 63 17.30 -2.50 9.01
CA PRO A 63 16.60 -1.72 8.01
C PRO A 63 15.11 -2.08 8.06
N PHE A 64 14.37 -1.35 8.89
CA PHE A 64 12.92 -1.45 8.91
C PHE A 64 12.38 -0.61 7.75
N LEU A 65 12.10 -1.26 6.65
CA LEU A 65 11.52 -0.65 5.46
C LEU A 65 10.13 -1.21 5.27
N ILE A 66 9.14 -0.33 5.28
CA ILE A 66 7.78 -0.64 4.84
C ILE A 66 7.61 -0.03 3.46
N SER A 67 7.05 -0.77 2.53
CA SER A 67 6.74 -0.31 1.19
C SER A 67 5.26 -0.54 0.86
N THR A 68 4.92 -0.77 -0.38
CA THR A 68 3.59 -1.17 -0.83
C THR A 68 3.61 -2.58 -1.41
N ALA A 69 2.53 -3.31 -1.25
CA ALA A 69 2.35 -4.60 -1.90
C ALA A 69 2.13 -4.47 -3.42
N HIS A 70 1.54 -3.37 -3.87
CA HIS A 70 1.16 -3.16 -5.27
C HIS A 70 1.86 -1.94 -5.89
N PRO A 71 3.17 -2.02 -6.21
CA PRO A 71 3.84 -1.01 -7.02
C PRO A 71 3.36 -1.10 -8.47
N VAL A 72 3.62 -0.05 -9.26
CA VAL A 72 3.22 0.00 -10.67
C VAL A 72 4.40 0.27 -11.58
N ALA A 73 4.44 -0.42 -12.72
CA ALA A 73 5.40 -0.17 -13.78
C ALA A 73 4.87 0.89 -14.75
N ASP A 74 5.67 1.93 -15.00
CA ASP A 74 5.36 2.99 -15.94
C ASP A 74 5.94 2.64 -17.33
N PRO A 75 5.09 2.38 -18.35
CA PRO A 75 5.56 1.96 -19.65
C PRO A 75 6.26 3.08 -20.42
N ASP A 76 5.83 4.33 -20.23
CA ASP A 76 6.36 5.47 -20.98
C ASP A 76 7.69 5.95 -20.38
N ARG A 77 7.80 5.91 -19.06
CA ARG A 77 8.99 6.35 -18.31
C ARG A 77 9.99 5.24 -18.05
N HIS A 78 9.62 4.01 -18.38
CA HIS A 78 10.45 2.82 -18.14
C HIS A 78 10.96 2.73 -16.70
N CYS A 79 10.07 3.03 -15.73
CA CYS A 79 10.37 3.01 -14.30
C CYS A 79 9.29 2.29 -13.51
N LEU A 80 9.58 2.00 -12.26
CA LEU A 80 8.64 1.47 -11.28
C LEU A 80 8.37 2.55 -10.24
N TRP A 81 7.09 2.83 -9.98
CA TRP A 81 6.65 3.68 -8.90
C TRP A 81 6.20 2.83 -7.72
N THR A 82 6.69 3.19 -6.56
CA THR A 82 6.34 2.57 -5.28
C THR A 82 6.42 3.62 -4.17
N VAL A 83 6.18 3.21 -2.94
CA VAL A 83 6.36 4.05 -1.77
C VAL A 83 7.32 3.40 -0.79
N LYS A 84 7.88 4.20 0.11
CA LYS A 84 8.51 3.72 1.32
C LYS A 84 7.98 4.50 2.51
N LEU A 85 7.84 3.83 3.62
CA LEU A 85 7.43 4.39 4.89
C LEU A 85 8.60 4.28 5.85
N GLU A 86 9.09 5.41 6.33
CA GLU A 86 10.20 5.47 7.27
C GLU A 86 9.69 5.84 8.67
N PRO A 87 10.01 5.05 9.70
CA PRO A 87 9.70 5.44 11.07
C PRO A 87 10.51 6.68 11.45
N VAL A 88 9.84 7.65 12.05
CA VAL A 88 10.43 8.90 12.57
C VAL A 88 10.07 9.06 14.03
N LEU A 89 10.99 9.66 14.81
CA LEU A 89 10.83 9.83 16.26
C LEU A 89 10.58 11.28 16.68
N GLU A 90 10.38 12.21 15.74
CA GLU A 90 10.27 13.62 16.06
C GLU A 90 8.94 14.22 15.55
N PRO A 91 8.20 14.93 16.41
CA PRO A 91 8.29 15.04 17.89
C PRO A 91 7.73 13.82 18.61
N THR A 92 7.00 12.97 17.92
CA THR A 92 6.43 11.70 18.39
C THR A 92 6.75 10.61 17.37
N PHE A 93 6.60 9.35 17.75
CA PHE A 93 6.70 8.25 16.79
C PHE A 93 5.65 8.41 15.70
N GLY A 94 6.09 8.33 14.45
CA GLY A 94 5.26 8.40 13.27
C GLY A 94 5.93 7.73 12.08
N MET A 95 5.21 7.68 10.96
CA MET A 95 5.71 7.16 9.70
C MET A 95 5.77 8.29 8.68
N ARG A 96 6.91 8.44 8.01
CA ARG A 96 7.09 9.40 6.92
C ARG A 96 7.02 8.68 5.59
N PRO A 97 6.01 8.96 4.77
CA PRO A 97 5.95 8.39 3.43
C PRO A 97 6.86 9.15 2.46
N SER A 98 7.44 8.42 1.53
CA SER A 98 8.11 8.98 0.36
C SER A 98 7.64 8.24 -0.89
N LEU A 99 7.37 8.99 -1.96
CA LEU A 99 7.26 8.39 -3.29
C LEU A 99 8.63 7.90 -3.71
N VAL A 100 8.69 6.72 -4.30
CA VAL A 100 9.92 6.09 -4.77
C VAL A 100 9.81 5.78 -6.25
N ARG A 101 10.86 6.10 -7.00
CA ARG A 101 11.04 5.71 -8.38
C ARG A 101 12.29 4.85 -8.53
N TYR A 102 12.14 3.73 -9.20
CA TYR A 102 13.23 2.85 -9.58
C TYR A 102 13.32 2.76 -11.10
N ASP A 103 14.44 3.21 -11.65
CA ASP A 103 14.66 3.22 -13.11
C ASP A 103 15.30 1.90 -13.54
N ARG A 104 14.66 1.21 -14.50
CA ARG A 104 15.13 -0.10 -14.99
C ARG A 104 16.52 -0.05 -15.62
N HIS A 105 16.86 1.05 -16.27
CA HIS A 105 18.10 1.15 -17.07
C HIS A 105 19.33 1.45 -16.23
N ASP A 106 19.18 2.11 -15.11
CA ASP A 106 20.29 2.54 -14.26
C ASP A 106 20.73 1.46 -13.27
N GLY A 107 19.93 0.40 -13.16
CA GLY A 107 20.25 -0.84 -12.44
C GLY A 107 20.38 -0.73 -10.92
N THR A 108 20.63 0.44 -10.36
CA THR A 108 20.91 0.60 -8.94
C THR A 108 20.35 1.86 -8.30
N GLU A 109 20.04 2.89 -9.06
CA GLU A 109 19.59 4.15 -8.49
C GLU A 109 18.09 4.14 -8.16
N VAL A 110 17.80 4.36 -6.90
CA VAL A 110 16.45 4.58 -6.38
C VAL A 110 16.33 6.05 -6.02
N LYS A 111 15.42 6.77 -6.67
CA LYS A 111 15.06 8.14 -6.33
C LYS A 111 13.86 8.14 -5.38
N HIS A 112 13.85 9.05 -4.45
CA HIS A 112 12.73 9.21 -3.53
C HIS A 112 12.42 10.66 -3.23
N TRP A 113 11.15 10.95 -2.94
CA TRP A 113 10.66 12.28 -2.59
C TRP A 113 9.77 12.16 -1.37
N PRO A 114 10.18 12.72 -0.22
CA PRO A 114 9.32 12.79 0.97
C PRO A 114 8.01 13.51 0.65
N LEU A 115 6.89 12.96 1.11
CA LEU A 115 5.57 13.54 0.89
C LEU A 115 5.18 14.41 2.10
N GLU A 116 5.00 15.70 1.87
CA GLU A 116 4.59 16.64 2.90
C GLU A 116 3.06 16.65 3.06
N GLY A 117 2.61 16.84 4.30
CA GLY A 117 1.18 16.89 4.61
C GLY A 117 0.45 15.56 4.46
N VAL A 118 1.17 14.47 4.24
CA VAL A 118 0.60 13.12 4.17
C VAL A 118 0.58 12.51 5.56
N SER A 119 -0.61 12.14 6.00
CA SER A 119 -0.83 11.42 7.26
C SER A 119 -1.78 10.26 6.98
N PHE A 120 -1.47 9.08 7.49
CA PHE A 120 -2.27 7.88 7.29
C PHE A 120 -2.43 7.11 8.62
N SER A 121 -3.54 6.39 8.73
CA SER A 121 -3.90 5.61 9.91
C SER A 121 -3.55 4.12 9.79
N GLY A 122 -3.53 3.64 8.57
CA GLY A 122 -3.23 2.24 8.23
C GLY A 122 -1.90 2.10 7.49
N SER A 123 -1.98 1.90 6.19
CA SER A 123 -0.82 1.76 5.31
C SER A 123 -1.13 2.32 3.92
N ILE A 124 -0.12 2.47 3.09
CA ILE A 124 -0.31 2.68 1.65
C ILE A 124 -0.09 1.32 0.97
N HIS A 125 -1.15 0.52 0.91
CA HIS A 125 -1.10 -0.85 0.40
C HIS A 125 -0.95 -0.91 -1.13
N THR A 126 -1.61 0.00 -1.82
CA THR A 126 -1.64 0.07 -3.29
C THR A 126 -1.08 1.39 -3.80
N VAL A 127 -0.30 1.33 -4.87
CA VAL A 127 0.01 2.48 -5.73
C VAL A 127 -0.74 2.28 -7.03
N SER A 128 -1.35 3.34 -7.54
CA SER A 128 -1.94 3.35 -8.89
C SER A 128 -1.39 4.51 -9.70
N GLN A 129 -1.65 4.50 -11.01
CA GLN A 129 -1.12 5.55 -11.88
C GLN A 129 -1.99 5.77 -13.11
N THR A 130 -1.90 7.00 -13.62
CA THR A 130 -2.26 7.35 -15.00
C THR A 130 -0.98 7.68 -15.78
N ARG A 131 -1.11 8.22 -16.99
CA ARG A 131 0.03 8.73 -17.74
C ARG A 131 0.80 9.81 -16.96
N ASP A 132 0.08 10.75 -16.32
CA ASP A 132 0.67 11.94 -15.72
C ASP A 132 0.66 11.96 -14.18
N TRP A 133 -0.08 11.04 -13.55
CA TRP A 133 -0.26 11.05 -12.10
C TRP A 133 0.13 9.72 -11.44
N VAL A 134 0.66 9.82 -10.23
CA VAL A 134 0.71 8.72 -9.27
C VAL A 134 -0.37 8.95 -8.22
N ILE A 135 -1.09 7.90 -7.86
CA ILE A 135 -2.22 7.92 -6.95
C ILE A 135 -1.89 7.05 -5.76
N LEU A 136 -2.03 7.61 -4.57
CA LEU A 136 -1.85 6.94 -3.30
C LEU A 136 -3.10 7.14 -2.45
N SER A 137 -3.41 6.19 -1.58
CA SER A 137 -4.45 6.36 -0.56
C SER A 137 -4.07 5.64 0.70
N ASP A 138 -4.60 6.12 1.83
CA ASP A 138 -4.56 5.36 3.07
C ASP A 138 -5.50 4.16 2.95
N SER A 139 -4.97 2.98 3.14
CA SER A 139 -5.73 1.74 3.27
C SER A 139 -6.30 1.64 4.70
N GLY A 140 -7.02 2.67 5.13
CA GLY A 140 -7.39 2.92 6.52
C GLY A 140 -8.12 1.77 7.21
N ASN A 141 -8.92 1.02 6.47
CA ASN A 141 -9.67 -0.11 7.00
C ASN A 141 -8.99 -1.48 6.79
N PHE A 142 -7.78 -1.47 6.24
CA PHE A 142 -6.89 -2.62 6.17
C PHE A 142 -6.01 -2.63 7.42
N LYS A 143 -6.51 -3.21 8.51
CA LYS A 143 -5.96 -3.05 9.87
C LYS A 143 -5.47 -4.35 10.48
N ALA A 144 -4.53 -4.21 11.41
CA ALA A 144 -4.16 -5.24 12.36
C ALA A 144 -3.88 -4.58 13.71
N ASP A 145 -4.56 -4.98 14.76
CA ASP A 145 -4.29 -4.49 16.10
C ASP A 145 -3.19 -5.35 16.76
N PRO A 146 -1.99 -4.81 17.03
CA PRO A 146 -0.93 -5.56 17.67
C PRO A 146 -1.31 -6.04 19.09
N SER A 147 -2.20 -5.33 19.79
CA SER A 147 -2.64 -5.73 21.12
C SER A 147 -3.56 -6.94 21.05
N GLU A 148 -4.44 -6.98 20.07
CA GLU A 148 -5.30 -8.13 19.79
C GLU A 148 -4.49 -9.35 19.38
N MET A 149 -3.49 -9.18 18.51
CA MET A 149 -2.57 -10.26 18.10
C MET A 149 -1.83 -10.87 19.29
N MET A 150 -1.67 -10.12 20.37
CA MET A 150 -1.07 -10.59 21.63
C MET A 150 -2.11 -11.06 22.67
N GLY A 151 -3.38 -11.20 22.27
CA GLY A 151 -4.46 -11.66 23.14
C GLY A 151 -5.15 -10.56 23.97
N GLY A 152 -4.94 -9.29 23.64
CA GLY A 152 -5.62 -8.15 24.23
C GLY A 152 -7.07 -7.95 23.73
N GLU A 153 -7.67 -6.84 24.11
CA GLU A 153 -9.01 -6.45 23.65
C GLU A 153 -8.96 -5.99 22.18
N ARG A 154 -10.05 -6.19 21.45
CA ARG A 154 -10.23 -5.63 20.10
C ARG A 154 -10.48 -4.14 20.21
N SER A 155 -9.68 -3.34 19.52
CA SER A 155 -9.76 -1.88 19.55
C SER A 155 -9.77 -1.23 18.18
N ILE A 156 -9.96 -2.01 17.12
CA ILE A 156 -9.95 -1.49 15.74
C ILE A 156 -11.10 -0.50 15.57
N THR A 157 -10.73 0.69 15.08
CA THR A 157 -11.67 1.72 14.66
C THR A 157 -11.83 1.65 13.16
N ILE A 158 -13.06 1.70 12.67
CA ILE A 158 -13.40 1.77 11.25
C ILE A 158 -13.42 3.25 10.85
N ASP A 159 -12.71 3.57 9.78
CA ASP A 159 -12.71 4.90 9.20
C ASP A 159 -13.80 5.00 8.12
N ASP A 160 -14.59 6.05 8.13
CA ASP A 160 -15.66 6.29 7.16
C ASP A 160 -15.11 6.77 5.81
N GLU A 161 -13.95 7.41 5.83
CA GLU A 161 -13.30 7.99 4.67
C GLU A 161 -11.77 7.91 4.78
N ALA A 162 -11.08 7.98 3.65
CA ALA A 162 -9.62 8.02 3.58
C ALA A 162 -9.13 9.15 2.66
N PRO A 163 -7.96 9.73 2.98
CA PRO A 163 -7.30 10.67 2.08
C PRO A 163 -6.79 9.93 0.83
N VAL A 164 -6.85 10.63 -0.29
CA VAL A 164 -6.25 10.24 -1.56
C VAL A 164 -5.26 11.32 -1.96
N TRP A 165 -4.05 10.92 -2.32
CA TRP A 165 -2.99 11.83 -2.70
C TRP A 165 -2.62 11.62 -4.16
N LEU A 166 -2.67 12.70 -4.92
CA LEU A 166 -2.30 12.74 -6.33
C LEU A 166 -0.99 13.48 -6.49
N ILE A 167 0.00 12.84 -7.11
CA ILE A 167 1.33 13.41 -7.35
C ILE A 167 1.54 13.49 -8.86
N ARG A 168 1.74 14.70 -9.39
CA ARG A 168 2.07 14.89 -10.81
C ARG A 168 3.49 14.36 -11.08
N LYS A 169 3.63 13.41 -12.00
CA LYS A 169 4.92 12.78 -12.31
C LYS A 169 5.95 13.79 -12.81
N GLU A 170 5.54 14.73 -13.66
CA GLU A 170 6.41 15.80 -14.17
C GLU A 170 7.00 16.67 -13.02
N GLN A 171 6.21 16.90 -11.97
CA GLN A 171 6.67 17.68 -10.81
C GLN A 171 7.88 17.01 -10.15
N VAL A 172 7.83 15.70 -9.92
CA VAL A 172 8.91 14.98 -9.24
C VAL A 172 10.11 14.71 -10.15
N GLU A 173 9.87 14.55 -11.45
CA GLU A 173 10.94 14.32 -12.43
C GLU A 173 11.92 15.50 -12.54
N GLY A 174 11.43 16.73 -12.30
CA GLY A 174 12.25 17.93 -12.27
C GLY A 174 13.04 18.16 -10.97
N LEU A 175 12.82 17.33 -9.94
CA LEU A 175 13.39 17.51 -8.60
C LEU A 175 14.54 16.55 -8.32
N ALA A 176 15.51 17.01 -7.54
CA ALA A 176 16.52 16.12 -6.99
C ALA A 176 15.90 15.14 -5.98
N SER A 177 16.45 13.92 -5.91
CA SER A 177 16.07 12.94 -4.89
C SER A 177 16.23 13.54 -3.50
N GLY A 178 15.29 13.28 -2.60
CA GLY A 178 15.23 13.82 -1.25
C GLY A 178 14.51 15.17 -1.14
N THR A 179 14.13 15.80 -2.25
CA THR A 179 13.35 17.06 -2.21
C THR A 179 11.91 16.74 -1.78
N PRO A 180 11.36 17.43 -0.76
CA PRO A 180 9.98 17.24 -0.36
C PRO A 180 8.99 17.66 -1.45
N VAL A 181 7.85 16.96 -1.51
CA VAL A 181 6.76 17.20 -2.48
C VAL A 181 5.44 17.25 -1.74
N GLN A 182 4.63 18.26 -2.09
CA GLN A 182 3.26 18.40 -1.61
C GLN A 182 2.30 17.79 -2.64
N PRO A 183 1.60 16.68 -2.34
CA PRO A 183 0.57 16.14 -3.24
C PRO A 183 -0.71 16.97 -3.20
N THR A 184 -1.53 16.87 -4.25
CA THR A 184 -2.94 17.27 -4.18
C THR A 184 -3.67 16.24 -3.32
N CYS A 185 -4.45 16.69 -2.33
CA CYS A 185 -5.18 15.83 -1.41
C CYS A 185 -6.68 15.90 -1.67
N LEU A 186 -7.30 14.74 -1.78
CA LEU A 186 -8.74 14.51 -1.90
C LEU A 186 -9.18 13.61 -0.74
N THR A 187 -10.49 13.43 -0.60
CA THR A 187 -11.06 12.47 0.34
C THR A 187 -12.00 11.54 -0.40
N MET A 188 -11.95 10.25 -0.09
CA MET A 188 -12.80 9.21 -0.69
C MET A 188 -13.43 8.33 0.39
N ALA A 189 -14.69 7.96 0.19
CA ALA A 189 -15.46 7.09 1.07
C ALA A 189 -16.11 5.95 0.27
N PRO A 190 -16.10 4.71 0.81
CA PRO A 190 -15.28 4.27 1.95
C PRO A 190 -13.79 4.19 1.59
N PRO A 191 -12.89 4.00 2.57
CA PRO A 191 -11.48 3.69 2.31
C PRO A 191 -11.33 2.47 1.39
N ALA A 192 -10.23 2.39 0.64
CA ALA A 192 -9.98 1.26 -0.25
C ALA A 192 -8.70 0.49 0.11
N GLY A 193 -8.72 -0.83 -0.02
CA GLY A 193 -7.53 -1.66 -0.05
C GLY A 193 -6.84 -1.61 -1.41
N HIS A 194 -7.62 -1.71 -2.47
CA HIS A 194 -7.13 -1.68 -3.84
C HIS A 194 -7.86 -0.63 -4.67
N TYR A 195 -7.16 -0.04 -5.64
CA TYR A 195 -7.72 0.90 -6.60
C TYR A 195 -6.82 0.96 -7.84
N TYR A 196 -7.46 1.11 -9.00
CA TYR A 196 -6.77 1.05 -10.28
C TYR A 196 -7.24 2.18 -11.19
N ALA A 197 -6.29 3.00 -11.66
CA ALA A 197 -6.59 4.08 -12.56
C ALA A 197 -6.48 3.64 -14.02
N ARG A 198 -7.28 4.25 -14.88
CA ARG A 198 -7.09 4.17 -16.33
C ARG A 198 -5.83 4.94 -16.72
N TRP A 199 -5.09 4.42 -17.69
CA TRP A 199 -3.86 5.07 -18.15
C TRP A 199 -4.09 6.46 -18.74
N ASP A 200 -5.16 6.64 -19.51
CA ASP A 200 -5.52 7.92 -20.12
C ASP A 200 -6.25 8.82 -19.09
N ASP A 201 -5.69 9.98 -18.85
CA ASP A 201 -6.15 10.99 -17.92
C ASP A 201 -6.58 12.32 -18.57
N THR A 202 -6.84 12.30 -19.88
CA THR A 202 -7.26 13.49 -20.64
C THR A 202 -8.53 14.14 -20.11
N ASP A 203 -9.48 13.32 -19.63
CA ASP A 203 -10.77 13.76 -19.08
C ASP A 203 -10.82 13.64 -17.53
N GLY A 204 -9.67 13.70 -16.87
CA GLY A 204 -9.51 13.51 -15.44
C GLY A 204 -8.98 12.12 -15.08
N VAL A 205 -8.69 11.91 -13.81
CA VAL A 205 -8.11 10.67 -13.29
C VAL A 205 -9.24 9.68 -12.98
N SER A 206 -9.54 8.79 -13.92
CA SER A 206 -10.58 7.76 -13.76
C SER A 206 -10.04 6.55 -13.00
N VAL A 207 -10.71 6.15 -11.92
CA VAL A 207 -10.27 5.09 -11.00
C VAL A 207 -11.40 4.11 -10.72
N VAL A 208 -11.09 2.82 -10.80
CA VAL A 208 -11.91 1.76 -10.16
C VAL A 208 -11.45 1.64 -8.72
N TRP A 209 -12.36 1.87 -7.80
CA TRP A 209 -12.14 1.97 -6.36
C TRP A 209 -12.82 0.81 -5.64
N GLU A 210 -12.05 -0.04 -4.99
CA GLU A 210 -12.54 -1.14 -4.18
C GLU A 210 -12.69 -0.65 -2.74
N GLY A 211 -13.86 -0.05 -2.47
CA GLY A 211 -14.19 0.47 -1.14
C GLY A 211 -14.44 -0.65 -0.15
N MET A 212 -13.85 -0.54 1.02
CA MET A 212 -13.80 -1.59 2.02
C MET A 212 -14.20 -1.05 3.40
N ASP A 213 -15.23 -1.62 4.00
CA ASP A 213 -15.63 -1.22 5.34
C ASP A 213 -14.65 -1.72 6.40
N LEU A 214 -14.11 -2.93 6.26
CA LEU A 214 -13.10 -3.47 7.16
C LEU A 214 -12.40 -4.69 6.57
N MET A 215 -11.09 -4.73 6.68
CA MET A 215 -10.28 -5.95 6.64
C MET A 215 -9.40 -6.01 7.88
N ASP A 216 -9.74 -6.89 8.81
CA ASP A 216 -8.96 -7.13 10.04
C ASP A 216 -8.00 -8.31 9.83
N LEU A 217 -6.71 -7.99 9.80
CA LEU A 217 -5.63 -8.95 9.59
C LEU A 217 -5.13 -9.61 10.88
N GLY A 218 -5.61 -9.17 12.03
CA GLY A 218 -5.14 -9.64 13.35
C GLY A 218 -6.13 -10.54 14.08
N LEU A 219 -7.24 -10.91 13.45
CA LEU A 219 -8.34 -11.60 14.13
C LEU A 219 -8.03 -13.05 14.47
N TYR A 220 -8.14 -13.37 15.76
CA TYR A 220 -8.25 -14.75 16.27
C TYR A 220 -9.66 -14.99 16.75
N LEU A 221 -10.26 -16.11 16.32
CA LEU A 221 -11.60 -16.47 16.76
C LEU A 221 -11.66 -16.72 18.27
N ARG A 222 -12.63 -16.09 18.93
CA ARG A 222 -12.86 -16.14 20.37
C ARG A 222 -14.14 -16.87 20.70
N PRO A 223 -14.31 -17.37 21.95
CA PRO A 223 -15.51 -18.12 22.34
C PRO A 223 -16.82 -17.32 22.25
N ASP A 224 -16.75 -16.00 22.27
CA ASP A 224 -17.86 -15.05 22.21
C ASP A 224 -18.11 -14.50 20.79
N ASP A 225 -17.32 -14.89 19.79
CA ASP A 225 -17.58 -14.54 18.41
C ASP A 225 -18.82 -15.25 17.88
N LEU A 226 -19.48 -14.62 16.91
CA LEU A 226 -20.67 -15.13 16.27
C LEU A 226 -20.37 -15.44 14.79
N ASP A 227 -21.00 -16.49 14.28
CA ASP A 227 -21.01 -16.79 12.85
C ASP A 227 -21.94 -15.82 12.08
N VAL A 228 -21.96 -15.93 10.76
CA VAL A 228 -22.81 -15.10 9.87
C VAL A 228 -24.32 -15.23 10.15
N ASN A 229 -24.74 -16.25 10.90
CA ASN A 229 -26.13 -16.49 11.28
C ASN A 229 -26.45 -15.99 12.71
N GLY A 230 -25.44 -15.41 13.40
CA GLY A 230 -25.56 -14.94 14.77
C GLY A 230 -25.44 -16.04 15.83
N ASN A 231 -24.93 -17.23 15.50
CA ASN A 231 -24.65 -18.29 16.46
C ASN A 231 -23.21 -18.18 16.96
N PRO A 232 -22.93 -18.61 18.21
CA PRO A 232 -21.55 -18.74 18.68
C PRO A 232 -20.72 -19.61 17.72
N VAL A 233 -19.46 -19.21 17.49
CA VAL A 233 -18.54 -20.01 16.67
C VAL A 233 -18.34 -21.40 17.26
N ASP A 234 -18.07 -22.38 16.40
CA ASP A 234 -17.76 -23.74 16.83
C ASP A 234 -16.52 -23.71 17.76
N PRO A 235 -16.63 -24.29 18.97
CA PRO A 235 -15.48 -24.37 19.87
C PRO A 235 -14.22 -24.99 19.26
N ALA A 236 -14.36 -25.81 18.24
CA ALA A 236 -13.23 -26.43 17.53
C ALA A 236 -12.39 -25.43 16.71
N VAL A 237 -12.95 -24.26 16.36
CA VAL A 237 -12.24 -23.23 15.59
C VAL A 237 -11.77 -22.04 16.44
N VAL A 238 -12.11 -22.03 17.74
CA VAL A 238 -11.63 -21.02 18.67
C VAL A 238 -10.11 -21.04 18.75
N GLY A 239 -9.49 -19.87 18.66
CA GLY A 239 -8.03 -19.69 18.62
C GLY A 239 -7.40 -19.88 17.24
N LEU A 240 -8.18 -20.22 16.21
CA LEU A 240 -7.68 -20.17 14.84
C LEU A 240 -7.62 -18.74 14.37
N TYR A 241 -6.55 -18.42 13.61
CA TYR A 241 -6.46 -17.16 12.90
C TYR A 241 -7.53 -17.11 11.80
N ASN A 242 -8.23 -15.99 11.75
CA ASN A 242 -9.19 -15.70 10.70
C ASN A 242 -9.07 -14.22 10.31
N MET A 243 -9.07 -13.97 9.03
CA MET A 243 -9.13 -12.61 8.52
C MET A 243 -10.59 -12.21 8.41
N ALA A 244 -11.01 -11.22 9.19
CA ALA A 244 -12.35 -10.68 9.10
C ALA A 244 -12.42 -9.69 7.95
N MET A 245 -13.36 -9.88 7.04
CA MET A 245 -13.60 -9.00 5.91
C MET A 245 -15.08 -8.60 5.88
N ALA A 246 -15.33 -7.30 5.76
CA ALA A 246 -16.66 -6.79 5.46
C ALA A 246 -16.94 -6.84 3.95
N PRO A 247 -18.22 -6.75 3.53
CA PRO A 247 -18.57 -6.59 2.12
C PRO A 247 -17.88 -5.38 1.49
N GLU A 248 -17.48 -5.52 0.25
CA GLU A 248 -16.81 -4.50 -0.53
C GLU A 248 -17.76 -3.82 -1.50
N THR A 249 -17.44 -2.60 -1.87
CA THR A 249 -18.15 -1.82 -2.86
C THR A 249 -17.21 -1.39 -3.96
N ILE A 250 -17.48 -1.80 -5.20
CA ILE A 250 -16.73 -1.32 -6.36
C ILE A 250 -17.40 -0.06 -6.89
N THR A 251 -16.61 0.99 -7.01
CA THR A 251 -17.05 2.29 -7.49
C THR A 251 -16.11 2.79 -8.58
N GLU A 252 -16.66 3.28 -9.68
CA GLU A 252 -15.91 4.05 -10.67
C GLU A 252 -16.06 5.53 -10.33
N VAL A 253 -14.92 6.21 -10.15
CA VAL A 253 -14.85 7.63 -9.83
C VAL A 253 -13.89 8.36 -10.77
N VAL A 254 -14.09 9.66 -10.89
CA VAL A 254 -13.13 10.56 -11.56
C VAL A 254 -12.63 11.56 -10.54
N PHE A 255 -11.32 11.66 -10.40
CA PHE A 255 -10.68 12.72 -9.64
C PHE A 255 -10.32 13.86 -10.58
N ASP A 256 -10.63 15.08 -10.18
CA ASP A 256 -10.10 16.30 -10.78
C ASP A 256 -8.93 16.79 -9.92
N PRO A 257 -7.68 16.59 -10.34
CA PRO A 257 -6.53 16.98 -9.54
C PRO A 257 -6.34 18.49 -9.40
N GLU A 258 -6.84 19.27 -10.35
CA GLU A 258 -6.70 20.73 -10.35
C GLU A 258 -7.74 21.39 -9.45
N ALA A 259 -8.96 20.87 -9.45
CA ALA A 259 -10.02 21.33 -8.55
C ALA A 259 -9.94 20.72 -7.15
N ALA A 260 -9.17 19.62 -6.99
CA ALA A 260 -9.15 18.76 -5.81
C ALA A 260 -10.53 18.21 -5.46
N GLU A 261 -11.28 17.77 -6.46
CA GLU A 261 -12.65 17.27 -6.34
C GLU A 261 -12.79 15.82 -6.80
N VAL A 262 -13.79 15.15 -6.25
CA VAL A 262 -14.17 13.78 -6.62
C VAL A 262 -15.54 13.82 -7.30
N THR A 263 -15.61 13.28 -8.52
CA THR A 263 -16.86 13.09 -9.24
C THR A 263 -17.18 11.61 -9.27
N HIS A 264 -18.25 11.21 -8.58
CA HIS A 264 -18.71 9.83 -8.59
C HIS A 264 -19.39 9.50 -9.91
N VAL A 265 -19.06 8.33 -10.47
CA VAL A 265 -19.58 7.87 -11.75
C VAL A 265 -20.57 6.73 -11.59
N GLY A 266 -20.21 5.70 -10.83
CA GLY A 266 -21.08 4.55 -10.58
C GLY A 266 -20.61 3.68 -9.43
N THR A 267 -21.56 2.98 -8.80
CA THR A 267 -21.27 2.05 -7.70
C THR A 267 -21.89 0.70 -7.99
N PHE A 268 -21.08 -0.35 -7.83
CA PHE A 268 -21.50 -1.74 -7.95
C PHE A 268 -21.37 -2.39 -6.58
N LYS A 269 -22.49 -2.80 -5.97
CA LYS A 269 -22.45 -3.52 -4.70
C LYS A 269 -22.10 -4.99 -4.92
N GLN A 270 -21.28 -5.49 -4.02
CA GLN A 270 -21.00 -6.92 -3.89
C GLN A 270 -21.50 -7.41 -2.53
N ASP A 271 -22.02 -8.64 -2.50
CA ASP A 271 -22.54 -9.25 -1.26
C ASP A 271 -21.48 -10.08 -0.53
N TRP A 272 -20.23 -10.09 -1.02
CA TRP A 272 -19.13 -10.88 -0.47
C TRP A 272 -17.80 -10.12 -0.60
N ALA A 273 -16.94 -10.34 0.36
CA ALA A 273 -15.58 -9.82 0.31
C ALA A 273 -14.85 -10.43 -0.89
N PHE A 274 -14.40 -9.61 -1.79
CA PHE A 274 -13.63 -9.99 -2.96
C PHE A 274 -12.41 -9.09 -3.08
N ASN A 275 -11.26 -9.68 -3.25
CA ASN A 275 -10.02 -8.95 -3.42
C ASN A 275 -9.75 -8.78 -4.92
N LEU A 276 -10.03 -7.59 -5.44
CA LEU A 276 -9.83 -7.29 -6.85
C LEU A 276 -8.35 -7.00 -7.13
N GLN A 277 -7.69 -7.91 -7.82
CA GLN A 277 -6.36 -7.68 -8.38
C GLN A 277 -6.49 -7.63 -9.91
N LEU A 278 -6.33 -6.46 -10.47
CA LEU A 278 -6.35 -6.23 -11.92
C LEU A 278 -4.93 -6.09 -12.49
#